data_98fc5104d79d50125ceed4c81b26d020
#
_entry.id   98fc5104d79d50125ceed4c81b26d020
#
_cell.length_a   1.000
_cell.length_b   1.000
_cell.length_c   1.000
_cell.angle_alpha   90.00
_cell.angle_beta   90.00
_cell.angle_gamma   90.00
#
_symmetry.space_group_name_H-M   'P 1'
#
loop_
_entity.id
_entity.type
_entity.pdbx_description
1 polymer ?
#
loop_
_entity_poly.entity_id
_entity_poly.type
_entity_poly.pdbx_seq_one_letter_code
_entity_poly.pdbx_strand_id
1 'polypeptide(L)'
;VDNEPGVLARVIGLFSGRGYNIESLTVSETEHEQRLSRITVVTRGTPHVLEQIKHQLERIVPVHRVVDLTVRAEELGQEKPIERELALVKVTGTGDHRVEALRLAEAFRANVIDANTEHFIFEITGRVSKIEQFIQIMKPLGLVEICRTGIAAMNRGPQGM
;
A
#
# COMPACT_ATOMS: atom_id res chain seq x y z
N VAL A 1 12.67 -7.83 8.87
CA VAL A 1 12.46 -9.15 9.51
C VAL A 1 13.19 -10.22 8.74
N ASP A 2 13.47 -11.36 9.41
CA ASP A 2 13.92 -12.57 8.70
C ASP A 2 12.82 -13.05 7.73
N ASN A 3 13.25 -13.53 6.56
CA ASN A 3 12.35 -14.15 5.59
C ASN A 3 12.15 -15.63 5.94
N GLU A 4 11.40 -15.89 7.01
CA GLU A 4 11.13 -17.23 7.54
C GLU A 4 9.62 -17.50 7.64
N PRO A 5 9.20 -18.78 7.53
CA PRO A 5 7.82 -19.15 7.76
C PRO A 5 7.32 -18.72 9.14
N GLY A 6 6.14 -18.13 9.21
CA GLY A 6 5.47 -17.75 10.46
C GLY A 6 5.80 -16.36 11.00
N VAL A 7 6.82 -15.65 10.48
CA VAL A 7 7.14 -14.28 10.93
C VAL A 7 5.96 -13.33 10.68
N LEU A 8 5.41 -13.36 9.49
CA LEU A 8 4.24 -12.55 9.14
C LEU A 8 3.05 -12.86 10.06
N ALA A 9 2.81 -14.14 10.36
CA ALA A 9 1.73 -14.55 11.26
C ALA A 9 1.91 -13.99 12.69
N ARG A 10 3.16 -13.94 13.19
CA ARG A 10 3.47 -13.35 14.50
C ARG A 10 3.20 -11.84 14.51
N VAL A 11 3.61 -11.12 13.45
CA VAL A 11 3.34 -9.69 13.30
C VAL A 11 1.83 -9.43 13.25
N ILE A 12 1.09 -10.12 12.40
CA ILE A 12 -0.37 -9.98 12.29
C ILE A 12 -1.06 -10.37 13.62
N GLY A 13 -0.59 -11.45 14.26
CA GLY A 13 -1.12 -11.92 15.54
C GLY A 13 -1.01 -10.88 16.66
N LEU A 14 0.05 -10.07 16.67
CA LEU A 14 0.19 -8.97 17.60
C LEU A 14 -0.89 -7.90 17.41
N PHE A 15 -1.18 -7.50 16.17
CA PHE A 15 -2.25 -6.55 15.87
C PHE A 15 -3.62 -7.11 16.23
N SER A 16 -3.91 -8.35 15.80
CA SER A 16 -5.21 -9.00 16.03
C SER A 16 -5.47 -9.25 17.52
N GLY A 17 -4.47 -9.73 18.26
CA GLY A 17 -4.60 -10.04 19.69
C GLY A 17 -4.82 -8.83 20.59
N ARG A 18 -4.55 -7.62 20.08
CA ARG A 18 -4.73 -6.35 20.80
C ARG A 18 -5.81 -5.45 20.23
N GLY A 19 -6.50 -5.90 19.20
CA GLY A 19 -7.56 -5.15 18.55
C GLY A 19 -7.07 -3.94 17.73
N TYR A 20 -5.79 -3.94 17.31
CA TYR A 20 -5.28 -2.90 16.42
C TYR A 20 -5.70 -3.21 14.97
N ASN A 21 -6.17 -2.18 14.27
CA ASN A 21 -6.57 -2.32 12.87
C ASN A 21 -5.36 -2.18 11.94
N ILE A 22 -5.28 -3.03 10.91
CA ILE A 22 -4.33 -2.91 9.80
C ILE A 22 -5.10 -2.39 8.59
N GLU A 23 -4.78 -1.19 8.12
CA GLU A 23 -5.39 -0.60 6.93
C GLU A 23 -4.74 -1.11 5.64
N SER A 24 -3.44 -1.33 5.67
CA SER A 24 -2.65 -1.83 4.55
C SER A 24 -1.46 -2.64 5.05
N LEU A 25 -1.16 -3.71 4.36
CA LEU A 25 -0.04 -4.58 4.65
C LEU A 25 0.63 -5.01 3.35
N THR A 26 1.92 -4.72 3.22
CA THR A 26 2.75 -5.24 2.12
C THR A 26 3.95 -5.98 2.69
N VAL A 27 4.30 -7.07 2.05
CA VAL A 27 5.46 -7.89 2.41
C VAL A 27 6.24 -8.23 1.17
N SER A 28 7.54 -8.01 1.19
CA SER A 28 8.43 -8.42 0.11
C SER A 28 9.83 -8.72 0.64
N GLU A 29 10.49 -9.68 0.03
CA GLU A 29 11.91 -9.90 0.22
C GLU A 29 12.68 -8.72 -0.37
N THR A 30 13.59 -8.14 0.41
CA THR A 30 14.39 -6.98 0.01
C THR A 30 15.84 -7.34 -0.25
N GLU A 31 16.35 -8.35 0.44
CA GLU A 31 17.75 -8.81 0.32
C GLU A 31 17.79 -10.34 0.32
N HIS A 32 17.92 -10.90 -0.86
CA HIS A 32 17.89 -12.36 -1.05
C HIS A 32 19.06 -13.06 -0.35
N GLU A 33 20.26 -12.52 -0.42
CA GLU A 33 21.45 -13.11 0.20
C GLU A 33 21.36 -13.16 1.73
N GLN A 34 20.76 -12.15 2.33
CA GLN A 34 20.59 -12.04 3.78
C GLN A 34 19.27 -12.64 4.28
N ARG A 35 18.41 -13.10 3.37
CA ARG A 35 17.06 -13.59 3.68
C ARG A 35 16.24 -12.61 4.52
N LEU A 36 16.28 -11.35 4.14
CA LEU A 36 15.53 -10.28 4.79
C LEU A 36 14.28 -9.91 4.00
N SER A 37 13.21 -9.67 4.73
CA SER A 37 11.95 -9.16 4.20
C SER A 37 11.58 -7.85 4.86
N ARG A 38 10.94 -6.98 4.10
CA ARG A 38 10.32 -5.76 4.59
C ARG A 38 8.81 -5.96 4.70
N ILE A 39 8.28 -5.68 5.88
CA ILE A 39 6.85 -5.59 6.13
C ILE A 39 6.50 -4.11 6.31
N THR A 40 5.65 -3.59 5.45
CA THR A 40 5.11 -2.22 5.58
C THR A 40 3.69 -2.32 6.07
N VAL A 41 3.42 -1.76 7.24
CA VAL A 41 2.10 -1.77 7.88
C VAL A 41 1.58 -0.34 7.96
N VAL A 42 0.35 -0.12 7.52
CA VAL A 42 -0.38 1.13 7.75
C VAL A 42 -1.45 0.88 8.79
N THR A 43 -1.37 1.63 9.87
CA THR A 43 -2.31 1.56 11.00
C THR A 43 -2.60 2.95 11.53
N ARG A 44 -3.69 3.11 12.25
CA ARG A 44 -4.05 4.36 12.92
C ARG A 44 -4.21 4.15 14.41
N GLY A 45 -3.81 5.14 15.17
CA GLY A 45 -3.94 5.16 16.61
C GLY A 45 -3.49 6.49 17.20
N THR A 46 -3.67 6.64 18.50
CA THR A 46 -3.05 7.76 19.22
C THR A 46 -1.53 7.59 19.23
N PRO A 47 -0.73 8.67 19.38
CA PRO A 47 0.73 8.56 19.46
C PRO A 47 1.22 7.50 20.44
N HIS A 48 0.59 7.42 21.61
CA HIS A 48 0.91 6.43 22.64
C HIS A 48 0.65 4.98 22.15
N VAL A 49 -0.44 4.74 21.44
CA VAL A 49 -0.76 3.41 20.87
C VAL A 49 0.25 3.04 19.80
N LEU A 50 0.63 3.96 18.92
CA LEU A 50 1.60 3.71 17.87
C LEU A 50 2.99 3.39 18.43
N GLU A 51 3.41 4.11 19.49
CA GLU A 51 4.65 3.82 20.21
C GLU A 51 4.62 2.43 20.87
N GLN A 52 3.50 2.06 21.49
CA GLN A 52 3.33 0.72 22.04
C GLN A 52 3.42 -0.36 20.98
N ILE A 53 2.80 -0.18 19.81
CA ILE A 53 2.88 -1.11 18.68
C ILE A 53 4.36 -1.28 18.27
N LYS A 54 5.09 -0.18 18.09
CA LYS A 54 6.51 -0.21 17.73
C LYS A 54 7.33 -1.05 18.74
N HIS A 55 7.24 -0.74 20.02
CA HIS A 55 7.97 -1.47 21.06
C HIS A 55 7.62 -2.96 21.14
N GLN A 56 6.38 -3.31 20.85
CA GLN A 56 5.97 -4.71 20.86
C GLN A 56 6.46 -5.46 19.63
N LEU A 57 6.49 -4.83 18.46
CA LEU A 57 7.07 -5.39 17.25
C LEU A 57 8.58 -5.65 17.43
N GLU A 58 9.30 -4.73 18.07
CA GLU A 58 10.74 -4.86 18.37
C GLU A 58 11.08 -6.06 19.27
N ARG A 59 10.11 -6.57 20.02
CA ARG A 59 10.30 -7.75 20.89
C ARG A 59 10.12 -9.10 20.18
N ILE A 60 9.63 -9.09 18.95
CA ILE A 60 9.45 -10.31 18.16
C ILE A 60 10.84 -10.73 17.64
N VAL A 61 11.32 -11.91 18.02
CA VAL A 61 12.70 -12.39 17.77
C VAL A 61 13.15 -12.24 16.30
N PRO A 62 12.33 -12.58 15.28
CA PRO A 62 12.74 -12.42 13.88
C PRO A 62 12.66 -10.98 13.35
N VAL A 63 12.31 -10.00 14.18
CA VAL A 63 12.27 -8.59 13.80
C VAL A 63 13.61 -7.93 14.09
N HIS A 64 14.29 -7.45 13.05
CA HIS A 64 15.58 -6.78 13.18
C HIS A 64 15.44 -5.30 13.50
N ARG A 65 14.47 -4.66 12.86
CA ARG A 65 14.27 -3.22 13.00
C ARG A 65 12.81 -2.82 12.74
N VAL A 66 12.32 -1.89 13.54
CA VAL A 66 11.01 -1.25 13.35
C VAL A 66 11.22 0.26 13.26
N VAL A 67 10.67 0.87 12.24
CA VAL A 67 10.72 2.32 12.04
C VAL A 67 9.31 2.87 11.80
N ASP A 68 8.89 3.81 12.62
CA ASP A 68 7.76 4.67 12.29
C ASP A 68 8.22 5.72 11.29
N LEU A 69 7.82 5.56 10.03
CA LEU A 69 8.27 6.43 8.93
C LEU A 69 7.74 7.86 9.10
N THR A 70 6.59 8.05 9.73
CA THR A 70 5.98 9.37 9.96
C THR A 70 6.81 10.16 10.98
N VAL A 71 7.06 9.56 12.14
CA VAL A 71 7.88 10.18 13.20
C VAL A 71 9.30 10.43 12.71
N ARG A 72 9.90 9.46 12.02
CA ARG A 72 11.26 9.62 11.49
C ARG A 72 11.38 10.76 10.47
N ALA A 73 10.37 10.97 9.63
CA ALA A 73 10.37 12.10 8.70
C ALA A 73 10.35 13.44 9.45
N GLU A 74 9.55 13.55 10.52
CA GLU A 74 9.48 14.73 11.38
C GLU A 74 10.82 14.99 12.10
N GLU A 75 11.42 13.96 12.70
CA GLU A 75 12.72 14.04 13.37
C GLU A 75 13.85 14.52 12.44
N LEU A 76 13.79 14.11 11.16
CA LEU A 76 14.77 14.51 10.14
C LEU A 76 14.46 15.87 9.49
N GLY A 77 13.37 16.54 9.89
CA GLY A 77 12.91 17.78 9.26
C GLY A 77 12.52 17.59 7.79
N GLN A 78 12.14 16.40 7.41
CA GLN A 78 11.77 16.03 6.04
C GLN A 78 10.27 16.16 5.81
N GLU A 79 9.88 16.27 4.54
CA GLU A 79 8.50 16.09 4.13
C GLU A 79 8.03 14.67 4.44
N LYS A 80 6.71 14.47 4.44
CA LYS A 80 6.09 13.15 4.63
C LYS A 80 6.75 12.06 3.79
N PRO A 81 6.77 10.81 4.28
CA PRO A 81 7.30 9.67 3.54
C PRO A 81 6.72 9.58 2.13
N ILE A 82 7.49 9.01 1.22
CA ILE A 82 6.98 8.67 -0.11
C ILE A 82 6.15 7.41 0.03
N GLU A 83 4.90 7.50 -0.44
CA GLU A 83 3.96 6.39 -0.46
C GLU A 83 3.51 6.12 -1.89
N ARG A 84 3.47 4.86 -2.27
CA ARG A 84 2.93 4.42 -3.57
C ARG A 84 2.15 3.13 -3.40
N GLU A 85 1.09 3.04 -4.18
CA GLU A 85 0.26 1.86 -4.31
C GLU A 85 -0.04 1.64 -5.79
N LEU A 86 -0.17 0.39 -6.21
CA LEU A 86 -0.65 0.00 -7.51
C LEU A 86 -2.06 -0.58 -7.38
N ALA A 87 -2.95 -0.21 -8.26
CA ALA A 87 -4.27 -0.82 -8.36
C ALA A 87 -4.55 -1.30 -9.80
N LEU A 88 -5.22 -2.44 -9.90
CA LEU A 88 -5.85 -2.94 -11.11
C LEU A 88 -7.35 -2.69 -10.99
N VAL A 89 -7.92 -2.06 -12.01
CA VAL A 89 -9.32 -1.62 -12.01
C VAL A 89 -10.00 -2.10 -13.27
N LYS A 90 -10.98 -3.01 -13.12
CA LYS A 90 -11.77 -3.56 -14.24
C LYS A 90 -13.07 -2.76 -14.41
N VAL A 91 -13.32 -2.30 -15.63
CA VAL A 91 -14.49 -1.51 -16.02
C VAL A 91 -15.15 -2.11 -17.25
N THR A 92 -16.47 -2.29 -17.20
CA THR A 92 -17.29 -2.90 -18.29
C THR A 92 -18.25 -1.89 -18.94
N GLY A 93 -17.86 -0.65 -19.01
CA GLY A 93 -18.69 0.38 -19.64
C GLY A 93 -18.92 0.13 -21.15
N THR A 94 -20.10 0.51 -21.63
CA THR A 94 -20.46 0.48 -23.05
C THR A 94 -20.81 1.89 -23.54
N GLY A 95 -20.77 2.12 -24.85
CA GLY A 95 -21.12 3.40 -25.45
C GLY A 95 -20.30 4.56 -24.88
N ASP A 96 -20.99 5.64 -24.48
CA ASP A 96 -20.36 6.85 -23.97
C ASP A 96 -19.57 6.62 -22.67
N HIS A 97 -20.04 5.73 -21.80
CA HIS A 97 -19.33 5.38 -20.57
C HIS A 97 -17.95 4.76 -20.85
N ARG A 98 -17.85 3.98 -21.93
CA ARG A 98 -16.59 3.39 -22.37
C ARG A 98 -15.58 4.45 -22.82
N VAL A 99 -16.05 5.42 -23.61
CA VAL A 99 -15.21 6.53 -24.11
C VAL A 99 -14.77 7.40 -22.93
N GLU A 100 -15.69 7.73 -22.02
CA GLU A 100 -15.38 8.54 -20.84
C GLU A 100 -14.41 7.84 -19.89
N ALA A 101 -14.56 6.54 -19.64
CA ALA A 101 -13.62 5.77 -18.82
C ALA A 101 -12.19 5.82 -19.38
N LEU A 102 -12.04 5.70 -20.69
CA LEU A 102 -10.73 5.77 -21.35
C LEU A 102 -10.13 7.19 -21.22
N ARG A 103 -10.93 8.25 -21.45
CA ARG A 103 -10.49 9.63 -21.32
C ARG A 103 -10.03 9.98 -19.89
N LEU A 104 -10.78 9.52 -18.90
CA LEU A 104 -10.43 9.73 -17.49
C LEU A 104 -9.20 8.91 -17.09
N ALA A 105 -9.05 7.69 -17.62
CA ALA A 105 -7.84 6.90 -17.41
C ALA A 105 -6.57 7.64 -17.90
N GLU A 106 -6.64 8.26 -19.07
CA GLU A 106 -5.54 9.10 -19.59
C GLU A 106 -5.25 10.30 -18.67
N ALA A 107 -6.29 11.01 -18.20
CA ALA A 107 -6.15 12.15 -17.30
C ALA A 107 -5.47 11.77 -15.97
N PHE A 108 -5.74 10.58 -15.46
CA PHE A 108 -5.11 10.02 -14.26
C PHE A 108 -3.77 9.33 -14.53
N ARG A 109 -3.33 9.27 -15.80
CA ARG A 109 -2.14 8.53 -16.23
C ARG A 109 -2.21 7.05 -15.83
N ALA A 110 -3.39 6.46 -15.97
CA ALA A 110 -3.58 5.03 -15.86
C ALA A 110 -3.31 4.37 -17.21
N ASN A 111 -2.72 3.19 -17.17
CA ASN A 111 -2.42 2.40 -18.37
C ASN A 111 -3.52 1.38 -18.62
N VAL A 112 -3.86 1.17 -19.90
CA VAL A 112 -4.70 0.04 -20.29
C VAL A 112 -3.79 -1.17 -20.45
N ILE A 113 -4.00 -2.19 -19.62
CA ILE A 113 -3.20 -3.44 -19.67
C ILE A 113 -3.93 -4.59 -20.33
N ASP A 114 -5.27 -4.55 -20.34
CA ASP A 114 -6.10 -5.46 -21.11
C ASP A 114 -7.37 -4.75 -21.58
N ALA A 115 -7.82 -5.06 -22.80
CA ALA A 115 -9.02 -4.47 -23.38
C ALA A 115 -9.64 -5.36 -24.45
N ASN A 116 -10.96 -5.39 -24.47
CA ASN A 116 -11.74 -5.93 -25.59
C ASN A 116 -13.03 -5.07 -25.76
N THR A 117 -14.00 -5.58 -26.51
CA THR A 117 -15.26 -4.84 -26.74
C THR A 117 -16.14 -4.72 -25.49
N GLU A 118 -15.88 -5.52 -24.44
CA GLU A 118 -16.73 -5.63 -23.27
C GLU A 118 -16.12 -4.95 -22.03
N HIS A 119 -14.78 -4.89 -21.93
CA HIS A 119 -14.11 -4.36 -20.74
C HIS A 119 -12.78 -3.68 -21.04
N PHE A 120 -12.31 -2.92 -20.04
CA PHE A 120 -10.94 -2.50 -19.84
C PHE A 120 -10.42 -2.99 -18.49
N ILE A 121 -9.14 -3.32 -18.42
CA ILE A 121 -8.40 -3.39 -17.16
C ILE A 121 -7.36 -2.29 -17.18
N PHE A 122 -7.52 -1.34 -16.26
CA PHE A 122 -6.59 -0.24 -16.04
C PHE A 122 -5.60 -0.59 -14.94
N GLU A 123 -4.34 -0.25 -15.15
CA GLU A 123 -3.31 -0.19 -14.11
C GLU A 123 -3.08 1.27 -13.72
N ILE A 124 -3.13 1.57 -12.44
CA ILE A 124 -2.85 2.90 -11.92
C ILE A 124 -1.91 2.81 -10.72
N THR A 125 -0.90 3.68 -10.71
CA THR A 125 0.05 3.81 -9.60
C THR A 125 0.03 5.24 -9.07
N GLY A 126 0.08 5.39 -7.76
CA GLY A 126 0.10 6.69 -7.14
C GLY A 126 -0.05 6.67 -5.63
N ARG A 127 -0.32 7.84 -5.06
CA ARG A 127 -0.74 7.97 -3.66
C ARG A 127 -2.15 7.40 -3.51
N VAL A 128 -2.47 6.95 -2.31
CA VAL A 128 -3.81 6.42 -1.96
C VAL A 128 -4.92 7.35 -2.42
N SER A 129 -4.80 8.67 -2.18
CA SER A 129 -5.82 9.65 -2.57
C SER A 129 -6.08 9.67 -4.08
N LYS A 130 -5.04 9.54 -4.91
CA LYS A 130 -5.18 9.46 -6.36
C LYS A 130 -5.94 8.21 -6.78
N ILE A 131 -5.60 7.08 -6.19
CA ILE A 131 -6.24 5.79 -6.49
C ILE A 131 -7.70 5.79 -6.04
N GLU A 132 -7.99 6.31 -4.86
CA GLU A 132 -9.36 6.46 -4.36
C GLU A 132 -10.22 7.35 -5.28
N GLN A 133 -9.68 8.48 -5.73
CA GLN A 133 -10.38 9.35 -6.69
C GLN A 133 -10.67 8.63 -8.00
N PHE A 134 -9.69 7.91 -8.54
CA PHE A 134 -9.87 7.14 -9.77
C PHE A 134 -10.96 6.08 -9.62
N ILE A 135 -10.95 5.33 -8.52
CA ILE A 135 -11.97 4.33 -8.22
C ILE A 135 -13.36 4.95 -8.13
N GLN A 136 -13.51 6.09 -7.42
CA GLN A 136 -14.80 6.76 -7.28
C GLN A 136 -15.36 7.22 -8.63
N ILE A 137 -14.50 7.73 -9.51
CA ILE A 137 -14.89 8.17 -10.86
C ILE A 137 -15.28 6.98 -11.75
N MET A 138 -14.62 5.83 -11.60
CA MET A 138 -14.93 4.64 -12.40
C MET A 138 -16.21 3.91 -11.95
N LYS A 139 -16.69 4.12 -10.72
CA LYS A 139 -17.93 3.49 -10.23
C LYS A 139 -19.12 3.69 -11.15
N PRO A 140 -19.51 4.94 -11.52
CA PRO A 140 -20.67 5.16 -12.42
C PRO A 140 -20.40 4.72 -13.86
N LEU A 141 -19.16 4.45 -14.25
CA LEU A 141 -18.77 4.06 -15.60
C LEU A 141 -18.72 2.54 -15.82
N GLY A 142 -19.14 1.77 -14.83
CA GLY A 142 -19.21 0.31 -14.92
C GLY A 142 -18.03 -0.40 -14.23
N LEU A 143 -17.54 0.13 -13.12
CA LEU A 143 -16.57 -0.55 -12.28
C LEU A 143 -17.09 -1.91 -11.81
N VAL A 144 -16.32 -2.97 -12.03
CA VAL A 144 -16.67 -4.36 -11.67
C VAL A 144 -15.78 -4.91 -10.56
N GLU A 145 -14.48 -4.67 -10.65
CA GLU A 145 -13.51 -5.30 -9.76
C GLU A 145 -12.30 -4.40 -9.54
N ILE A 146 -11.76 -4.45 -8.33
CA ILE A 146 -10.56 -3.73 -7.94
C ILE A 146 -9.62 -4.71 -7.23
N CYS A 147 -8.35 -4.68 -7.62
CA CYS A 147 -7.27 -5.35 -6.89
C CYS A 147 -6.22 -4.30 -6.53
N ARG A 148 -5.76 -4.28 -5.28
CA ARG A 148 -4.77 -3.31 -4.77
C ARG A 148 -3.60 -4.03 -4.13
N THR A 149 -2.40 -3.53 -4.33
CA THR A 149 -1.18 -4.10 -3.72
C THR A 149 -1.06 -3.76 -2.23
N GLY A 150 -1.66 -2.67 -1.79
CA GLY A 150 -1.31 -2.01 -0.53
C GLY A 150 -0.15 -1.03 -0.72
N ILE A 151 0.21 -0.35 0.35
CA ILE A 151 1.14 0.78 0.33
C ILE A 151 2.57 0.30 0.50
N ALA A 152 3.44 0.65 -0.46
CA ALA A 152 4.88 0.67 -0.28
C ALA A 152 5.31 2.08 0.15
N ALA A 153 6.12 2.19 1.20
CA ALA A 153 6.55 3.48 1.73
C ALA A 153 8.04 3.50 2.09
N MET A 154 8.65 4.68 1.95
CA MET A 154 10.02 4.95 2.42
C MET A 154 10.21 6.43 2.74
N ASN A 155 11.14 6.73 3.62
CA ASN A 155 11.55 8.11 3.89
C ASN A 155 12.40 8.66 2.74
N ARG A 156 12.44 9.99 2.67
CA ARG A 156 13.31 10.73 1.73
C ARG A 156 14.73 10.78 2.25
N GLY A 157 15.65 11.24 1.41
CA GLY A 157 17.06 11.42 1.75
C GLY A 157 17.94 10.19 1.50
N PRO A 158 19.25 10.31 1.73
CA PRO A 158 20.23 9.29 1.37
C PRO A 158 20.34 8.14 2.40
N GLN A 159 19.68 8.26 3.54
CA GLN A 159 19.80 7.27 4.60
C GLN A 159 18.81 6.12 4.39
N GLY A 160 19.30 4.88 4.42
CA GLY A 160 18.49 3.68 4.46
C GLY A 160 17.79 3.46 5.79
N MET A 161 16.93 2.48 5.79
CA MET A 161 16.24 1.97 6.98
C MET A 161 17.17 1.05 7.76
#